data_8db605488d4b22c5eed9dfa28b9770f2
#
_entry.id   8db605488d4b22c5eed9dfa28b9770f2
#
_cell.length_a   1.000
_cell.length_b   1.000
_cell.length_c   1.000
_cell.angle_alpha   90.00
_cell.angle_beta   90.00
_cell.angle_gamma   90.00
#
_symmetry.space_group_name_H-M   'P 1'
#
loop_
_entity.id
_entity.type
_entity.pdbx_description
1 polymer ?
#
loop_
_entity_poly.entity_id
_entity_poly.type
_entity_poly.pdbx_seq_one_letter_code
_entity_poly.pdbx_strand_id
1 'polypeptide(L)'
;MYVQLLIWFNLALIFPILNLGFYKDEMTQVMTPFLAALLGLGLNEGAYMAEIVRAGIQSVDEGQTEASHALGMTRTQTMRRVVLPQAMRVIVPPSGNEFINMLKTSSLVVAVQYFDLLRAAQDIASTSFAVMEMFFVASIWYLALTSVFSVGQYYLERRYARGALRSLPPTPLQKIKAKLSSFSNRKAVAR
;
A
#
# COMPACT_ATOMS: atom_id res chain seq x y z
N MET A 1 7.36 10.10 5.98
CA MET A 1 6.78 8.98 6.75
C MET A 1 7.48 8.76 8.09
N TYR A 2 8.78 8.40 8.14
CA TYR A 2 9.51 8.18 9.40
C TYR A 2 9.49 9.40 10.34
N VAL A 3 9.80 10.60 9.85
CA VAL A 3 9.75 11.85 10.62
C VAL A 3 8.34 12.13 11.15
N GLN A 4 7.31 11.85 10.36
CA GLN A 4 5.92 12.02 10.77
C GLN A 4 5.54 11.08 11.92
N LEU A 5 5.99 9.82 11.90
CA LEU A 5 5.82 8.89 13.01
C LEU A 5 6.46 9.43 14.30
N LEU A 6 7.69 9.94 14.18
CA LEU A 6 8.41 10.52 15.34
C LEU A 6 7.69 11.76 15.86
N ILE A 7 7.16 12.64 15.00
CA ILE A 7 6.40 13.82 15.42
C ILE A 7 5.19 13.40 16.23
N TRP A 8 4.37 12.48 15.73
CA TRP A 8 3.18 12.02 16.44
C TRP A 8 3.53 11.34 17.77
N PHE A 9 4.56 10.50 17.79
CA PHE A 9 4.98 9.81 19.02
C PHE A 9 5.55 10.77 20.06
N ASN A 10 6.34 11.75 19.63
CA ASN A 10 6.94 12.74 20.55
C ASN A 10 5.96 13.87 20.91
N LEU A 11 4.74 13.89 20.38
CA LEU A 11 3.75 14.89 20.73
C LEU A 11 3.44 14.90 22.23
N ALA A 12 3.49 13.74 22.88
CA ALA A 12 3.34 13.59 24.32
C ALA A 12 4.46 14.28 25.15
N LEU A 13 5.67 14.39 24.58
CA LEU A 13 6.79 15.11 25.22
C LEU A 13 6.63 16.62 25.10
N ILE A 14 6.05 17.10 24.00
CA ILE A 14 5.84 18.53 23.73
C ILE A 14 4.62 19.03 24.51
N PHE A 15 3.58 18.23 24.58
CA PHE A 15 2.32 18.54 25.27
C PHE A 15 2.00 17.46 26.31
N PRO A 16 2.60 17.51 27.51
CA PRO A 16 2.49 16.43 28.51
C PRO A 16 1.08 16.26 29.06
N ILE A 17 0.25 17.32 29.02
CA ILE A 17 -1.13 17.30 29.51
C ILE A 17 -2.09 17.74 28.42
N LEU A 18 -3.03 16.88 28.04
CA LEU A 18 -4.13 17.21 27.17
C LEU A 18 -5.25 17.86 28.01
N ASN A 19 -5.45 19.16 27.83
CA ASN A 19 -6.50 19.91 28.52
C ASN A 19 -7.50 20.47 27.53
N LEU A 20 -8.62 19.76 27.35
CA LEU A 20 -9.73 20.15 26.47
C LEU A 20 -10.89 20.83 27.24
N GLY A 21 -10.65 21.30 28.47
CA GLY A 21 -11.65 21.94 29.31
C GLY A 21 -12.55 20.95 30.05
N PHE A 22 -13.18 20.03 29.37
CA PHE A 22 -14.05 18.96 29.92
C PHE A 22 -13.29 17.63 30.11
N TYR A 23 -12.08 17.49 29.55
CA TYR A 23 -11.26 16.30 29.62
C TYR A 23 -9.80 16.67 29.91
N LYS A 24 -9.22 16.07 30.96
CA LYS A 24 -7.83 16.25 31.34
C LYS A 24 -7.21 14.86 31.50
N ASP A 25 -6.21 14.57 30.71
CA ASP A 25 -5.47 13.31 30.81
C ASP A 25 -4.01 13.53 30.44
N GLU A 26 -3.15 12.59 30.85
CA GLU A 26 -1.76 12.61 30.41
C GLU A 26 -1.69 12.25 28.93
N MET A 27 -1.01 13.08 28.15
CA MET A 27 -0.84 12.86 26.71
C MET A 27 -0.18 11.53 26.38
N THR A 28 0.64 10.99 27.27
CA THR A 28 1.26 9.67 27.16
C THR A 28 0.26 8.53 27.17
N GLN A 29 -0.87 8.67 27.84
CA GLN A 29 -1.95 7.69 27.85
C GLN A 29 -2.81 7.79 26.57
N VAL A 30 -2.99 8.99 26.05
CA VAL A 30 -3.75 9.25 24.83
C VAL A 30 -2.93 8.87 23.58
N MET A 31 -1.67 9.35 23.51
CA MET A 31 -0.79 9.08 22.37
C MET A 31 -0.01 7.80 22.56
N THR A 32 -0.71 6.68 22.49
CA THR A 32 -0.09 5.35 22.54
C THR A 32 0.77 5.10 21.29
N PRO A 33 1.76 4.18 21.35
CA PRO A 33 2.53 3.75 20.17
C PRO A 33 1.64 3.33 18.99
N PHE A 34 0.54 2.66 19.28
CA PHE A 34 -0.44 2.25 18.27
C PHE A 34 -1.10 3.46 17.61
N LEU A 35 -1.57 4.44 18.40
CA LEU A 35 -2.21 5.63 17.85
C LEU A 35 -1.24 6.48 17.03
N ALA A 36 0.01 6.64 17.50
CA ALA A 36 1.05 7.34 16.77
C ALA A 36 1.36 6.65 15.42
N ALA A 37 1.45 5.31 15.43
CA ALA A 37 1.62 4.52 14.21
C ALA A 37 0.42 4.67 13.26
N LEU A 38 -0.80 4.57 13.78
CA LEU A 38 -2.04 4.70 13.01
C LEU A 38 -2.15 6.08 12.35
N LEU A 39 -1.89 7.15 13.08
CA LEU A 39 -1.94 8.51 12.55
C LEU A 39 -0.80 8.76 11.56
N GLY A 40 0.43 8.37 11.90
CA GLY A 40 1.59 8.59 11.05
C GLY A 40 1.52 7.84 9.72
N LEU A 41 1.17 6.58 9.75
CA LEU A 41 1.04 5.76 8.54
C LEU A 41 -0.29 6.02 7.83
N GLY A 42 -1.39 6.07 8.59
CA GLY A 42 -2.73 6.18 8.02
C GLY A 42 -3.00 7.52 7.32
N LEU A 43 -2.57 8.65 7.90
CA LEU A 43 -2.71 9.95 7.25
C LEU A 43 -1.86 10.05 5.98
N ASN A 44 -0.64 9.50 6.02
CA ASN A 44 0.21 9.49 4.84
C ASN A 44 -0.38 8.62 3.73
N GLU A 45 -0.83 7.41 4.06
CA GLU A 45 -1.46 6.51 3.10
C GLU A 45 -2.78 7.08 2.58
N GLY A 46 -3.58 7.68 3.46
CA GLY A 46 -4.81 8.36 3.07
C GLY A 46 -4.60 9.47 2.04
N ALA A 47 -3.51 10.23 2.15
CA ALA A 47 -3.15 11.24 1.17
C ALA A 47 -2.79 10.63 -0.20
N TYR A 48 -1.99 9.55 -0.23
CA TYR A 48 -1.68 8.83 -1.46
C TYR A 48 -2.92 8.20 -2.10
N MET A 49 -3.75 7.56 -1.30
CA MET A 49 -5.00 6.97 -1.78
C MET A 49 -5.98 8.01 -2.33
N ALA A 50 -6.07 9.18 -1.69
CA ALA A 50 -6.91 10.28 -2.19
C ALA A 50 -6.44 10.74 -3.58
N GLU A 51 -5.14 10.83 -3.80
CA GLU A 51 -4.56 11.22 -5.09
C GLU A 51 -4.79 10.15 -6.17
N ILE A 52 -4.64 8.87 -5.84
CA ILE A 52 -4.93 7.75 -6.73
C ILE A 52 -6.41 7.77 -7.15
N VAL A 53 -7.32 7.98 -6.20
CA VAL A 53 -8.77 8.06 -6.47
C VAL A 53 -9.09 9.26 -7.34
N ARG A 54 -8.50 10.42 -7.04
CA ARG A 54 -8.68 11.64 -7.84
C ARG A 54 -8.21 11.44 -9.27
N ALA A 55 -7.00 10.92 -9.46
CA ALA A 55 -6.45 10.63 -10.78
C ALA A 55 -7.30 9.62 -11.55
N GLY A 56 -7.80 8.59 -10.88
CA GLY A 56 -8.67 7.59 -11.48
C GLY A 56 -10.01 8.16 -11.94
N ILE A 57 -10.63 9.05 -11.17
CA ILE A 57 -11.88 9.73 -11.57
C ILE A 57 -11.63 10.68 -12.75
N GLN A 58 -10.54 11.44 -12.71
CA GLN A 58 -10.15 12.37 -13.78
C GLN A 58 -9.74 11.67 -15.08
N SER A 59 -9.37 10.39 -15.03
CA SER A 59 -9.01 9.62 -16.22
C SER A 59 -10.21 9.21 -17.08
N VAL A 60 -11.43 9.34 -16.57
CA VAL A 60 -12.65 9.04 -17.33
C VAL A 60 -12.94 10.20 -18.29
N ASP A 61 -13.19 9.85 -19.54
CA ASP A 61 -13.48 10.82 -20.59
C ASP A 61 -14.70 11.68 -20.25
N GLU A 62 -14.57 13.01 -20.36
CA GLU A 62 -15.62 13.98 -20.05
C GLU A 62 -16.87 13.76 -20.91
N GLY A 63 -16.71 13.30 -22.15
CA GLY A 63 -17.82 12.98 -23.04
C GLY A 63 -18.73 11.88 -22.51
N GLN A 64 -18.20 10.98 -21.63
CA GLN A 64 -19.06 9.97 -20.94
C GLN A 64 -19.99 10.64 -19.93
N THR A 65 -19.51 11.68 -19.25
CA THR A 65 -20.29 12.45 -18.30
C THR A 65 -21.34 13.30 -19.03
N GLU A 66 -20.97 13.97 -20.11
CA GLU A 66 -21.87 14.77 -20.94
C GLU A 66 -22.97 13.91 -21.56
N ALA A 67 -22.60 12.77 -22.16
CA ALA A 67 -23.57 11.83 -22.73
C ALA A 67 -24.55 11.31 -21.69
N SER A 68 -24.08 11.04 -20.46
CA SER A 68 -24.93 10.59 -19.36
C SER A 68 -25.96 11.68 -18.98
N HIS A 69 -25.53 12.93 -18.92
CA HIS A 69 -26.44 14.06 -18.65
C HIS A 69 -27.43 14.30 -19.78
N ALA A 70 -27.02 14.14 -21.04
CA ALA A 70 -27.91 14.22 -22.19
C ALA A 70 -29.03 13.14 -22.16
N LEU A 71 -28.74 11.98 -21.55
CA LEU A 71 -29.71 10.92 -21.31
C LEU A 71 -30.57 11.15 -20.05
N GLY A 72 -30.48 12.32 -19.42
CA GLY A 72 -31.27 12.67 -18.24
C GLY A 72 -30.80 12.05 -16.93
N MET A 73 -29.58 11.51 -16.87
CA MET A 73 -29.03 10.93 -15.63
C MET A 73 -28.66 12.05 -14.64
N THR A 74 -29.01 11.86 -13.36
CA THR A 74 -28.55 12.72 -12.28
C THR A 74 -27.06 12.54 -12.03
N ARG A 75 -26.38 13.53 -11.40
CA ARG A 75 -24.95 13.47 -11.05
C ARG A 75 -24.59 12.18 -10.29
N THR A 76 -25.41 11.78 -9.33
CA THR A 76 -25.20 10.55 -8.55
C THR A 76 -25.33 9.29 -9.42
N GLN A 77 -26.29 9.27 -10.34
CA GLN A 77 -26.44 8.15 -11.27
C GLN A 77 -25.27 8.06 -12.24
N THR A 78 -24.85 9.19 -12.82
CA THR A 78 -23.65 9.28 -13.68
C THR A 78 -22.40 8.78 -12.92
N MET A 79 -22.16 9.27 -11.70
CA MET A 79 -21.03 8.83 -10.90
C MET A 79 -21.06 7.33 -10.64
N ARG A 80 -22.16 6.78 -10.16
CA ARG A 80 -22.25 5.36 -9.75
C ARG A 80 -22.31 4.38 -10.90
N ARG A 81 -22.94 4.75 -12.04
CA ARG A 81 -23.20 3.81 -13.15
C ARG A 81 -22.20 3.95 -14.31
N VAL A 82 -21.59 5.13 -14.48
CA VAL A 82 -20.72 5.42 -15.62
C VAL A 82 -19.30 5.70 -15.19
N VAL A 83 -19.08 6.70 -14.33
CA VAL A 83 -17.74 7.16 -13.96
C VAL A 83 -17.03 6.16 -13.04
N LEU A 84 -17.63 5.80 -11.92
CA LEU A 84 -16.99 4.96 -10.91
C LEU A 84 -16.57 3.57 -11.44
N PRO A 85 -17.39 2.84 -12.21
CA PRO A 85 -16.98 1.55 -12.78
C PRO A 85 -15.79 1.64 -13.75
N GLN A 86 -15.67 2.76 -14.46
CA GLN A 86 -14.53 3.01 -15.35
C GLN A 86 -13.29 3.46 -14.54
N ALA A 87 -13.45 4.40 -13.61
CA ALA A 87 -12.39 4.88 -12.73
C ALA A 87 -11.76 3.76 -11.91
N MET A 88 -12.55 2.78 -11.42
CA MET A 88 -12.04 1.63 -10.65
C MET A 88 -11.01 0.80 -11.41
N ARG A 89 -11.05 0.78 -12.73
CA ARG A 89 -10.04 0.09 -13.54
C ARG A 89 -8.66 0.77 -13.46
N VAL A 90 -8.65 2.06 -13.20
CA VAL A 90 -7.43 2.87 -13.04
C VAL A 90 -7.01 2.95 -11.58
N ILE A 91 -7.97 2.97 -10.64
CA ILE A 91 -7.73 3.10 -9.19
C ILE A 91 -7.18 1.79 -8.61
N VAL A 92 -7.79 0.65 -8.91
CA VAL A 92 -7.49 -0.63 -8.24
C VAL A 92 -6.03 -1.10 -8.41
N PRO A 93 -5.39 -1.00 -9.59
CA PRO A 93 -4.01 -1.43 -9.75
C PRO A 93 -3.02 -0.68 -8.84
N PRO A 94 -2.95 0.68 -8.84
CA PRO A 94 -2.04 1.39 -7.96
C PRO A 94 -2.41 1.24 -6.48
N SER A 95 -3.70 1.16 -6.11
CA SER A 95 -4.11 0.93 -4.72
C SER A 95 -3.58 -0.39 -4.15
N GLY A 96 -3.56 -1.44 -4.95
CA GLY A 96 -2.98 -2.71 -4.52
C GLY A 96 -1.47 -2.66 -4.39
N ASN A 97 -0.77 -1.87 -5.21
CA ASN A 97 0.66 -1.64 -5.06
C ASN A 97 0.97 -0.85 -3.78
N GLU A 98 0.15 0.17 -3.44
CA GLU A 98 0.28 0.90 -2.16
C GLU A 98 0.05 -0.01 -0.96
N PHE A 99 -0.93 -0.92 -1.03
CA PHE A 99 -1.12 -1.92 0.02
C PHE A 99 0.13 -2.78 0.25
N ILE A 100 0.79 -3.26 -0.82
CA ILE A 100 2.04 -4.02 -0.71
C ILE A 100 3.18 -3.15 -0.17
N ASN A 101 3.25 -1.88 -0.54
CA ASN A 101 4.20 -0.93 0.02
C ASN A 101 3.96 -0.74 1.53
N MET A 102 2.70 -0.60 1.96
CA MET A 102 2.33 -0.44 3.36
C MET A 102 2.76 -1.65 4.20
N LEU A 103 2.64 -2.88 3.69
CA LEU A 103 3.15 -4.08 4.37
C LEU A 103 4.65 -3.98 4.72
N LYS A 104 5.45 -3.39 3.84
CA LYS A 104 6.90 -3.20 4.06
C LYS A 104 7.18 -2.01 4.96
N THR A 105 6.50 -0.90 4.72
CA THR A 105 6.71 0.35 5.46
C THR A 105 6.11 0.31 6.86
N SER A 106 5.20 -0.64 7.16
CA SER A 106 4.74 -0.88 8.53
C SER A 106 5.88 -1.25 9.48
N SER A 107 7.00 -1.81 8.99
CA SER A 107 8.20 -2.05 9.82
C SER A 107 8.79 -0.77 10.45
N LEU A 108 8.46 0.41 9.91
CA LEU A 108 8.89 1.71 10.50
C LEU A 108 8.23 1.97 11.86
N VAL A 109 7.16 1.25 12.24
CA VAL A 109 6.52 1.41 13.55
C VAL A 109 7.42 0.98 14.70
N VAL A 110 8.50 0.27 14.43
CA VAL A 110 9.56 -0.02 15.42
C VAL A 110 10.12 1.27 16.03
N ALA A 111 10.14 2.38 15.27
CA ALA A 111 10.60 3.68 15.74
C ALA A 111 9.74 4.28 16.85
N VAL A 112 8.46 3.92 16.90
CA VAL A 112 7.52 4.32 17.96
C VAL A 112 7.31 3.19 18.97
N GLN A 113 8.20 2.21 18.99
CA GLN A 113 8.23 1.09 19.93
C GLN A 113 6.95 0.22 19.88
N TYR A 114 6.23 0.24 18.77
CA TYR A 114 5.10 -0.68 18.57
C TYR A 114 5.61 -2.09 18.28
N PHE A 115 4.97 -3.09 18.86
CA PHE A 115 5.38 -4.48 18.74
C PHE A 115 4.91 -5.05 17.39
N ASP A 116 5.86 -5.21 16.47
CA ASP A 116 5.68 -5.80 15.14
C ASP A 116 6.70 -6.92 14.88
N LEU A 117 6.72 -7.46 13.66
CA LEU A 117 7.66 -8.51 13.27
C LEU A 117 9.13 -8.07 13.43
N LEU A 118 9.46 -6.84 13.03
CA LEU A 118 10.83 -6.33 13.14
C LEU A 118 11.22 -6.13 14.61
N ARG A 119 10.32 -5.60 15.42
CA ARG A 119 10.53 -5.44 16.87
C ARG A 119 10.74 -6.79 17.55
N ALA A 120 9.92 -7.78 17.23
CA ALA A 120 10.08 -9.15 17.76
C ALA A 120 11.48 -9.73 17.42
N ALA A 121 11.93 -9.53 16.16
CA ALA A 121 13.26 -9.96 15.75
C ALA A 121 14.37 -9.23 16.52
N GLN A 122 14.24 -7.91 16.76
CA GLN A 122 15.19 -7.13 17.55
C GLN A 122 15.24 -7.58 19.02
N ASP A 123 14.09 -7.83 19.64
CA ASP A 123 14.01 -8.24 21.02
C ASP A 123 14.67 -9.64 21.22
N ILE A 124 14.45 -10.59 20.31
CA ILE A 124 15.15 -11.87 20.33
C ILE A 124 16.64 -11.70 20.06
N ALA A 125 17.02 -10.87 19.08
CA ALA A 125 18.40 -10.60 18.76
C ALA A 125 19.18 -10.01 19.94
N SER A 126 18.55 -9.12 20.73
CA SER A 126 19.17 -8.48 21.90
C SER A 126 19.44 -9.45 23.03
N THR A 127 18.65 -10.50 23.18
CA THR A 127 18.80 -11.53 24.24
C THR A 127 19.70 -12.69 23.81
N SER A 128 19.64 -13.07 22.53
CA SER A 128 20.39 -14.21 21.98
C SER A 128 21.74 -13.84 21.36
N PHE A 129 22.01 -12.53 21.16
CA PHE A 129 23.13 -11.99 20.40
C PHE A 129 23.21 -12.44 18.93
N ALA A 130 22.18 -13.13 18.43
CA ALA A 130 22.08 -13.66 17.07
C ALA A 130 21.43 -12.60 16.14
N VAL A 131 22.08 -11.44 16.02
CA VAL A 131 21.48 -10.27 15.33
C VAL A 131 21.24 -10.55 13.84
N MET A 132 22.23 -11.08 13.15
CA MET A 132 22.13 -11.34 11.70
C MET A 132 21.08 -12.40 11.40
N GLU A 133 21.04 -13.48 12.18
CA GLU A 133 20.09 -14.58 12.00
C GLU A 133 18.65 -14.10 12.14
N MET A 134 18.37 -13.27 13.15
CA MET A 134 17.02 -12.75 13.39
C MET A 134 16.58 -11.78 12.30
N PHE A 135 17.47 -10.93 11.78
CA PHE A 135 17.14 -10.07 10.64
C PHE A 135 16.96 -10.86 9.34
N PHE A 136 17.70 -11.96 9.12
CA PHE A 136 17.43 -12.86 8.01
C PHE A 136 16.06 -13.51 8.11
N VAL A 137 15.69 -13.99 9.30
CA VAL A 137 14.35 -14.57 9.53
C VAL A 137 13.25 -13.54 9.26
N ALA A 138 13.37 -12.33 9.81
CA ALA A 138 12.42 -11.26 9.54
C ALA A 138 12.32 -10.93 8.04
N SER A 139 13.46 -10.86 7.34
CA SER A 139 13.51 -10.60 5.90
C SER A 139 12.80 -11.69 5.09
N ILE A 140 12.97 -12.97 5.46
CA ILE A 140 12.28 -14.09 4.82
C ILE A 140 10.77 -13.97 5.00
N TRP A 141 10.29 -13.60 6.21
CA TRP A 141 8.88 -13.40 6.47
C TRP A 141 8.28 -12.24 5.67
N TYR A 142 8.98 -11.08 5.62
CA TYR A 142 8.54 -9.96 4.78
C TYR A 142 8.51 -10.34 3.31
N LEU A 143 9.50 -11.08 2.84
CA LEU A 143 9.56 -11.53 1.44
C LEU A 143 8.44 -12.54 1.13
N ALA A 144 8.14 -13.46 2.05
CA ALA A 144 7.05 -14.41 1.91
C ALA A 144 5.69 -13.68 1.84
N LEU A 145 5.41 -12.79 2.80
CA LEU A 145 4.19 -12.00 2.83
C LEU A 145 4.03 -11.15 1.57
N THR A 146 5.04 -10.35 1.22
CA THR A 146 4.97 -9.51 0.02
C THR A 146 4.80 -10.32 -1.26
N SER A 147 5.41 -11.52 -1.35
CA SER A 147 5.25 -12.42 -2.50
C SER A 147 3.81 -12.93 -2.63
N VAL A 148 3.19 -13.36 -1.53
CA VAL A 148 1.80 -13.82 -1.50
C VAL A 148 0.87 -12.70 -1.96
N PHE A 149 1.00 -11.50 -1.37
CA PHE A 149 0.16 -10.35 -1.75
C PHE A 149 0.44 -9.87 -3.19
N SER A 150 1.69 -9.93 -3.67
CA SER A 150 2.02 -9.59 -5.06
C SER A 150 1.37 -10.54 -6.06
N VAL A 151 1.26 -11.82 -5.73
CA VAL A 151 0.53 -12.79 -6.56
C VAL A 151 -0.97 -12.45 -6.56
N GLY A 152 -1.56 -12.16 -5.40
CA GLY A 152 -2.95 -11.71 -5.30
C GLY A 152 -3.21 -10.44 -6.11
N GLN A 153 -2.32 -9.45 -5.98
CA GLN A 153 -2.37 -8.19 -6.72
C GLN A 153 -2.33 -8.42 -8.23
N TYR A 154 -1.47 -9.30 -8.71
CA TYR A 154 -1.41 -9.65 -10.13
C TYR A 154 -2.75 -10.15 -10.67
N TYR A 155 -3.46 -11.03 -9.93
CA TYR A 155 -4.78 -11.51 -10.34
C TYR A 155 -5.83 -10.39 -10.31
N LEU A 156 -5.76 -9.51 -9.33
CA LEU A 156 -6.63 -8.35 -9.20
C LEU A 156 -6.45 -7.40 -10.39
N GLU A 157 -5.21 -7.02 -10.69
CA GLU A 157 -4.87 -6.19 -11.85
C GLU A 157 -5.38 -6.80 -13.16
N ARG A 158 -5.16 -8.10 -13.35
CA ARG A 158 -5.62 -8.80 -14.54
C ARG A 158 -7.14 -8.79 -14.68
N ARG A 159 -7.88 -8.84 -13.56
CA ARG A 159 -9.34 -8.77 -13.57
C ARG A 159 -9.84 -7.40 -14.01
N TYR A 160 -9.23 -6.32 -13.49
CA TYR A 160 -9.62 -4.94 -13.79
C TYR A 160 -9.06 -4.42 -15.11
N ALA A 161 -7.89 -4.87 -15.54
CA ALA A 161 -7.30 -4.52 -16.83
C ALA A 161 -8.06 -5.10 -18.05
N ARG A 162 -8.93 -6.10 -17.84
CA ARG A 162 -9.76 -6.64 -18.93
C ARG A 162 -10.72 -5.57 -19.44
N GLY A 163 -10.47 -5.09 -20.66
CA GLY A 163 -11.28 -4.08 -21.35
C GLY A 163 -10.69 -2.68 -21.39
N ALA A 164 -9.56 -2.41 -20.68
CA ALA A 164 -8.85 -1.14 -20.75
C ALA A 164 -7.58 -1.21 -21.63
N LEU A 165 -6.97 -2.38 -21.75
CA LEU A 165 -5.73 -2.58 -22.51
C LEU A 165 -5.99 -3.43 -23.77
N ARG A 166 -5.40 -3.01 -24.89
CA ARG A 166 -5.41 -3.78 -26.16
C ARG A 166 -4.67 -5.12 -26.05
N SER A 167 -3.75 -5.25 -25.09
CA SER A 167 -3.03 -6.49 -24.77
C SER A 167 -2.85 -6.61 -23.26
N LEU A 168 -3.18 -7.77 -22.70
CA LEU A 168 -2.94 -8.06 -21.28
C LEU A 168 -1.44 -8.23 -21.02
N PRO A 169 -0.90 -7.72 -19.92
CA PRO A 169 0.50 -7.97 -19.56
C PRO A 169 0.74 -9.48 -19.40
N PRO A 170 1.92 -9.97 -19.86
CA PRO A 170 2.23 -11.39 -19.80
C PRO A 170 2.28 -11.89 -18.35
N THR A 171 1.78 -13.11 -18.12
CA THR A 171 1.80 -13.72 -16.79
C THR A 171 3.22 -13.90 -16.27
N PRO A 172 3.45 -13.94 -14.93
CA PRO A 172 4.77 -14.22 -14.37
C PRO A 172 5.39 -15.50 -14.94
N LEU A 173 4.58 -16.55 -15.11
CA LEU A 173 4.99 -17.81 -15.75
C LEU A 173 5.37 -17.62 -17.22
N GLN A 174 4.64 -16.80 -17.96
CA GLN A 174 4.99 -16.47 -19.35
C GLN A 174 6.29 -15.67 -19.45
N LYS A 175 6.54 -14.73 -18.52
CA LYS A 175 7.81 -13.99 -18.43
C LYS A 175 8.99 -14.93 -18.15
N ILE A 176 8.82 -15.87 -17.22
CA ILE A 176 9.84 -16.87 -16.89
C ILE A 176 10.08 -17.77 -18.09
N LYS A 177 9.02 -18.28 -18.73
CA LYS A 177 9.13 -19.15 -19.92
C LYS A 177 9.77 -18.43 -21.10
N ALA A 178 9.41 -17.16 -21.34
CA ALA A 178 10.05 -16.34 -22.37
C ALA A 178 11.54 -16.08 -22.08
N LYS A 179 11.90 -15.85 -20.82
CA LYS A 179 13.28 -15.67 -20.40
C LYS A 179 14.10 -16.96 -20.56
N LEU A 180 13.52 -18.11 -20.20
CA LEU A 180 14.17 -19.42 -20.38
C LEU A 180 14.34 -19.76 -21.87
N SER A 181 13.33 -19.51 -22.71
CA SER A 181 13.42 -19.75 -24.16
C SER A 181 14.46 -18.85 -24.84
N SER A 182 14.60 -17.58 -24.39
CA SER A 182 15.63 -16.68 -24.91
C SER A 182 17.06 -17.12 -24.55
N PHE A 183 17.25 -17.70 -23.36
CA PHE A 183 18.53 -18.30 -22.96
C PHE A 183 18.86 -19.56 -23.78
N SER A 184 17.85 -20.40 -24.05
CA SER A 184 18.03 -21.60 -24.89
C SER A 184 18.41 -21.25 -26.33
N ASN A 185 17.76 -20.23 -26.92
CA ASN A 185 18.04 -19.78 -28.29
C ASN A 185 19.44 -19.14 -28.42
N ARG A 186 19.90 -18.40 -27.40
CA ARG A 186 21.27 -17.83 -27.40
C ARG A 186 22.36 -18.92 -27.39
N LYS A 187 22.13 -20.05 -26.69
CA LYS A 187 23.05 -21.18 -26.69
C LYS A 187 23.04 -21.97 -28.01
N ALA A 188 21.91 -21.93 -28.73
CA ALA A 188 21.82 -22.61 -30.06
C ALA A 188 22.52 -21.81 -31.18
N VAL A 189 22.55 -20.46 -31.09
CA VAL A 189 23.23 -19.59 -32.08
C VAL A 189 24.75 -19.49 -31.83
N ALA A 190 25.22 -19.86 -30.63
CA ALA A 190 26.65 -19.82 -30.26
C ALA A 190 27.39 -21.16 -30.51
N ARG A 191 26.75 -22.12 -31.14
CA ARG A 191 27.31 -23.37 -31.67
C ARG A 191 27.31 -23.37 -33.18
#